data_00787bc0580cc534e7402933af02e32c
#
_entry.id   00787bc0580cc534e7402933af02e32c
#
_cell.length_a   1.000
_cell.length_b   1.000
_cell.length_c   1.000
_cell.angle_alpha   90.00
_cell.angle_beta   90.00
_cell.angle_gamma   90.00
#
_symmetry.space_group_name_H-M   'P 1'
#
loop_
_entity.id
_entity.type
_entity.pdbx_description
1 polymer ?
#
loop_
_entity_poly.entity_id
_entity_poly.type
_entity_poly.pdbx_seq_one_letter_code
_entity_poly.pdbx_strand_id
1 'polypeptide(L)'
;MANVTLGRTGIVVEQNGFGALPIQRVGFEEAGKLLNRALDGGMNLIDTARAYSDSEEKIGRAIAHRRREYTLATKTGATTPEGFRRDLDTSLRLLKTDHIDI
;
A
#
# COMPACT_ATOMS: atom_id res chain seq x y z
N MET A 1 -20.06 7.29 0.63
CA MET A 1 -19.28 6.23 -0.02
C MET A 1 -19.65 4.89 0.57
N ALA A 2 -19.62 3.83 -0.24
CA ALA A 2 -20.06 2.52 0.19
C ALA A 2 -18.86 1.65 0.57
N ASN A 3 -18.99 0.90 1.65
CA ASN A 3 -18.01 -0.09 2.06
C ASN A 3 -18.34 -1.45 1.45
N VAL A 4 -17.31 -2.21 1.15
CA VAL A 4 -17.44 -3.58 0.67
C VAL A 4 -16.55 -4.50 1.50
N THR A 5 -17.00 -5.74 1.67
CA THR A 5 -16.19 -6.78 2.32
C THR A 5 -15.47 -7.58 1.23
N LEU A 6 -14.17 -7.77 1.38
CA LEU A 6 -13.37 -8.52 0.43
C LEU A 6 -13.59 -10.02 0.65
N GLY A 7 -14.53 -10.60 -0.10
CA GLY A 7 -14.82 -12.02 -0.03
C GLY A 7 -15.13 -12.48 1.40
N ARG A 8 -14.41 -13.51 1.86
CA ARG A 8 -14.57 -14.10 3.21
C ARG A 8 -13.46 -13.66 4.17
N THR A 9 -12.73 -12.61 3.84
CA THR A 9 -11.56 -12.19 4.63
C THR A 9 -11.93 -11.45 5.91
N GLY A 10 -13.14 -10.89 5.98
CA GLY A 10 -13.51 -9.98 7.06
C GLY A 10 -12.95 -8.58 6.88
N ILE A 11 -12.16 -8.35 5.84
CA ILE A 11 -11.59 -7.03 5.55
C ILE A 11 -12.64 -6.17 4.87
N VAL A 12 -12.95 -5.03 5.49
CA VAL A 12 -13.94 -4.09 4.97
C VAL A 12 -13.21 -2.85 4.48
N VAL A 13 -13.43 -2.49 3.22
CA VAL A 13 -12.80 -1.33 2.60
C VAL A 13 -13.85 -0.48 1.90
N GLU A 14 -13.49 0.79 1.66
CA GLU A 14 -14.29 1.66 0.81
C GLU A 14 -14.16 1.15 -0.64
N GLN A 15 -15.25 1.21 -1.39
CA GLN A 15 -15.32 0.60 -2.73
C GLN A 15 -14.32 1.17 -3.73
N ASN A 16 -13.84 2.41 -3.51
CA ASN A 16 -12.81 3.02 -4.34
C ASN A 16 -11.48 2.95 -3.61
N GLY A 17 -10.57 2.11 -4.11
CA GLY A 17 -9.23 1.98 -3.57
C GLY A 17 -8.24 2.88 -4.29
N PHE A 18 -7.07 3.04 -3.69
CA PHE A 18 -5.96 3.83 -4.25
C PHE A 18 -4.95 2.90 -4.90
N GLY A 19 -4.87 2.93 -6.23
CA GLY A 19 -3.81 2.23 -6.96
C GLY A 19 -2.55 3.08 -7.01
N ALA A 20 -1.47 2.58 -6.44
CA ALA A 20 -0.26 3.36 -6.23
C ALA A 20 0.75 3.30 -7.39
N LEU A 21 0.45 2.62 -8.48
CA LEU A 21 1.34 2.59 -9.63
C LEU A 21 1.66 4.00 -10.16
N PRO A 22 0.68 4.91 -10.31
CA PRO A 22 0.97 6.25 -10.85
C PRO A 22 1.84 7.13 -9.97
N ILE A 23 1.94 6.89 -8.66
CA ILE A 23 2.78 7.76 -7.81
C ILE A 23 4.28 7.59 -8.09
N GLN A 24 4.67 6.61 -8.90
CA GLN A 24 6.04 6.52 -9.40
C GLN A 24 6.46 7.76 -10.20
N ARG A 25 5.48 8.44 -10.80
CA ARG A 25 5.72 9.58 -11.72
C ARG A 25 5.83 10.91 -11.00
N VAL A 26 5.59 10.98 -9.71
CA VAL A 26 5.66 12.22 -8.95
C VAL A 26 6.71 12.10 -7.86
N GLY A 27 7.16 13.23 -7.31
CA GLY A 27 8.13 13.22 -6.22
C GLY A 27 7.51 12.77 -4.90
N PHE A 28 8.36 12.61 -3.89
CA PHE A 28 7.93 12.15 -2.55
C PHE A 28 6.94 13.12 -1.90
N GLU A 29 7.16 14.43 -2.05
CA GLU A 29 6.27 15.42 -1.45
C GLU A 29 4.88 15.36 -2.05
N GLU A 30 4.78 15.32 -3.38
CA GLU A 30 3.48 15.25 -4.06
C GLU A 30 2.78 13.93 -3.80
N ALA A 31 3.52 12.83 -3.82
CA ALA A 31 2.97 11.52 -3.48
C ALA A 31 2.39 11.53 -2.06
N GLY A 32 3.08 12.16 -1.12
CA GLY A 32 2.60 12.31 0.25
C GLY A 32 1.29 13.07 0.34
N LYS A 33 1.17 14.16 -0.41
CA LYS A 33 -0.07 14.94 -0.46
C LYS A 33 -1.22 14.12 -1.02
N LEU A 34 -0.99 13.38 -2.11
CA LEU A 34 -2.01 12.55 -2.73
C LEU A 34 -2.48 11.43 -1.79
N LEU A 35 -1.54 10.73 -1.15
CA LEU A 35 -1.86 9.63 -0.25
C LEU A 35 -2.64 10.11 0.98
N ASN A 36 -2.20 11.19 1.60
CA ASN A 36 -2.90 11.74 2.74
C ASN A 36 -4.29 12.25 2.36
N ARG A 37 -4.42 12.88 1.21
CA ARG A 37 -5.72 13.33 0.72
C ARG A 37 -6.66 12.17 0.44
N ALA A 38 -6.14 11.07 -0.11
CA ALA A 38 -6.94 9.88 -0.34
C ALA A 38 -7.49 9.31 0.97
N LEU A 39 -6.65 9.18 1.99
CA LEU A 39 -7.09 8.71 3.31
C LEU A 39 -8.10 9.68 3.94
N ASP A 40 -7.84 10.98 3.86
CA ASP A 40 -8.75 11.99 4.39
C ASP A 40 -10.13 11.94 3.71
N GLY A 41 -10.16 11.56 2.44
CA GLY A 41 -11.39 11.40 1.67
C GLY A 41 -12.10 10.06 1.87
N GLY A 42 -11.53 9.16 2.67
CA GLY A 42 -12.16 7.87 2.99
C GLY A 42 -11.65 6.67 2.23
N MET A 43 -10.73 6.83 1.28
CA MET A 43 -10.08 5.69 0.63
C MET A 43 -9.20 4.96 1.64
N ASN A 44 -9.44 3.68 1.84
CA ASN A 44 -8.70 2.92 2.84
C ASN A 44 -8.16 1.59 2.34
N LEU A 45 -8.08 1.40 1.03
CA LEU A 45 -7.34 0.30 0.41
C LEU A 45 -6.23 0.91 -0.44
N ILE A 46 -4.98 0.62 -0.07
CA ILE A 46 -3.80 1.09 -0.79
C ILE A 46 -3.14 -0.13 -1.43
N ASP A 47 -3.07 -0.12 -2.75
CA ASP A 47 -2.51 -1.25 -3.52
C ASP A 47 -1.24 -0.83 -4.24
N THR A 48 -0.15 -1.51 -3.96
CA THR A 48 1.17 -1.25 -4.54
C THR A 48 1.83 -2.56 -4.97
N ALA A 49 3.12 -2.52 -5.28
CA ALA A 49 3.90 -3.70 -5.64
C ALA A 49 5.39 -3.44 -5.44
N ARG A 50 6.15 -4.51 -5.19
CA ARG A 50 7.62 -4.45 -5.14
C ARG A 50 8.17 -3.87 -6.44
N ALA A 51 7.55 -4.20 -7.58
CA ALA A 51 8.02 -3.78 -8.91
C ALA A 51 7.68 -2.32 -9.27
N TYR A 52 6.94 -1.61 -8.44
CA TYR A 52 6.56 -0.22 -8.73
C TYR A 52 7.63 0.77 -8.24
N SER A 53 8.88 0.54 -8.64
CA SER A 53 10.06 1.36 -8.33
C SER A 53 10.07 1.86 -6.88
N ASP A 54 9.83 3.14 -6.62
CA ASP A 54 9.86 3.74 -5.29
C ASP A 54 8.47 3.93 -4.64
N SER A 55 7.43 3.30 -5.20
CA SER A 55 6.07 3.44 -4.68
C SER A 55 5.94 3.00 -3.22
N GLU A 56 6.50 1.83 -2.87
CA GLU A 56 6.45 1.35 -1.49
C GLU A 56 7.16 2.32 -0.53
N GLU A 57 8.28 2.87 -0.92
CA GLU A 57 9.01 3.83 -0.10
C GLU A 57 8.22 5.13 0.07
N LYS A 58 7.57 5.61 -0.99
CA LYS A 58 6.70 6.79 -0.93
C LYS A 58 5.55 6.58 0.05
N ILE A 59 4.90 5.43 -0.01
CA ILE A 59 3.82 5.09 0.91
C ILE A 59 4.34 5.06 2.35
N GLY A 60 5.46 4.39 2.58
CA GLY A 60 6.05 4.30 3.92
C GLY A 60 6.38 5.65 4.50
N ARG A 61 7.00 6.52 3.72
CA ARG A 61 7.36 7.87 4.19
C ARG A 61 6.13 8.75 4.45
N ALA A 62 5.10 8.61 3.62
CA ALA A 62 3.96 9.51 3.66
C ALA A 62 2.93 9.12 4.73
N ILE A 63 2.61 7.84 4.86
CA ILE A 63 1.44 7.41 5.63
C ILE A 63 1.69 6.26 6.61
N ALA A 64 2.94 5.85 6.86
CA ALA A 64 3.22 4.79 7.85
C ALA A 64 2.66 5.14 9.23
N HIS A 65 2.70 6.42 9.62
CA HIS A 65 2.13 6.90 10.89
C HIS A 65 0.61 6.78 10.96
N ARG A 66 -0.05 6.54 9.81
CA ARG A 66 -1.50 6.34 9.70
C ARG A 66 -1.85 4.89 9.37
N ARG A 67 -0.96 3.94 9.67
CA ARG A 67 -1.08 2.53 9.24
C ARG A 67 -2.43 1.89 9.59
N ARG A 68 -3.02 2.29 10.71
CA ARG A 68 -4.31 1.76 11.16
C ARG A 68 -5.50 2.24 10.33
N GLU A 69 -5.30 3.24 9.48
CA GLU A 69 -6.37 3.82 8.69
C GLU A 69 -6.53 3.16 7.32
N TYR A 70 -5.64 2.23 6.96
CA TYR A 70 -5.73 1.61 5.63
C TYR A 70 -5.37 0.13 5.66
N THR A 71 -5.96 -0.57 4.70
CA THR A 71 -5.61 -1.94 4.33
C THR A 71 -4.56 -1.86 3.24
N LEU A 72 -3.48 -2.61 3.40
CA LEU A 72 -2.31 -2.52 2.53
C LEU A 72 -2.14 -3.80 1.73
N ALA A 73 -2.08 -3.66 0.42
CA ALA A 73 -1.80 -4.75 -0.50
C ALA A 73 -0.52 -4.47 -1.27
N THR A 74 0.34 -5.46 -1.41
CA THR A 74 1.51 -5.39 -2.27
C THR A 74 1.72 -6.73 -2.97
N LYS A 75 2.73 -6.80 -3.84
CA LYS A 75 2.95 -7.97 -4.70
C LYS A 75 4.44 -8.23 -4.84
N THR A 76 4.78 -9.49 -5.08
CA THR A 76 6.13 -9.88 -5.45
C THR A 76 6.11 -10.58 -6.80
N GLY A 77 7.15 -10.38 -7.58
CA GLY A 77 7.38 -11.17 -8.80
C GLY A 77 8.27 -12.38 -8.56
N ALA A 78 8.60 -12.70 -7.31
CA ALA A 78 9.50 -13.80 -6.98
C ALA A 78 8.92 -15.14 -7.40
N THR A 79 9.81 -16.03 -7.88
CA THR A 79 9.44 -17.38 -8.31
C THR A 79 10.01 -18.46 -7.40
N THR A 80 10.70 -18.06 -6.32
CA THR A 80 11.27 -19.00 -5.33
C THR A 80 10.87 -18.57 -3.92
N PRO A 81 10.83 -19.50 -2.95
CA PRO A 81 10.55 -19.13 -1.55
C PRO A 81 11.52 -18.11 -0.98
N GLU A 82 12.81 -18.25 -1.31
CA GLU A 82 13.84 -17.31 -0.84
C GLU A 82 13.61 -15.91 -1.41
N GLY A 83 13.31 -15.82 -2.69
CA GLY A 83 13.00 -14.55 -3.35
C GLY A 83 11.76 -13.90 -2.78
N PHE A 84 10.71 -14.70 -2.51
CA PHE A 84 9.49 -14.21 -1.87
C PHE A 84 9.79 -13.59 -0.50
N ARG A 85 10.54 -14.29 0.33
CA ARG A 85 10.89 -13.80 1.68
C ARG A 85 11.72 -12.53 1.63
N ARG A 86 12.66 -12.46 0.70
CA ARG A 86 13.49 -11.27 0.49
C ARG A 86 12.63 -10.07 0.09
N ASP A 87 11.71 -10.26 -0.84
CA ASP A 87 10.80 -9.21 -1.27
C ASP A 87 9.87 -8.77 -0.14
N LEU A 88 9.36 -9.72 0.63
CA LEU A 88 8.52 -9.42 1.78
C LEU A 88 9.27 -8.55 2.80
N ASP A 89 10.48 -8.94 3.15
CA ASP A 89 11.31 -8.17 4.09
C ASP A 89 11.59 -6.77 3.56
N THR A 90 11.87 -6.65 2.27
CA THR A 90 12.10 -5.35 1.63
C THR A 90 10.84 -4.50 1.66
N SER A 91 9.69 -5.08 1.32
CA SER A 91 8.41 -4.37 1.35
C SER A 91 8.08 -3.86 2.75
N LEU A 92 8.21 -4.70 3.77
CA LEU A 92 7.95 -4.31 5.15
C LEU A 92 8.85 -3.14 5.57
N ARG A 93 10.13 -3.19 5.20
CA ARG A 93 11.08 -2.13 5.52
C ARG A 93 10.73 -0.82 4.81
N LEU A 94 10.45 -0.87 3.52
CA LEU A 94 10.15 0.34 2.74
C LEU A 94 8.79 0.94 3.11
N LEU A 95 7.79 0.10 3.34
CA LEU A 95 6.45 0.52 3.78
C LEU A 95 6.41 0.92 5.24
N LYS A 96 7.49 0.65 6.00
CA LYS A 96 7.65 0.98 7.42
C LYS A 96 6.51 0.43 8.28
N THR A 97 6.20 -0.84 8.07
CA THR A 97 5.13 -1.53 8.79
C THR A 97 5.59 -2.93 9.18
N ASP A 98 4.94 -3.51 10.17
CA ASP A 98 5.22 -4.88 10.62
C ASP A 98 4.29 -5.90 9.98
N HIS A 99 3.34 -5.45 9.14
CA HIS A 99 2.40 -6.37 8.50
C HIS A 99 1.86 -5.80 7.19
N ILE A 100 1.50 -6.72 6.32
CA ILE A 100 0.81 -6.45 5.05
C ILE A 100 -0.48 -7.26 5.09
N ASP A 101 -1.58 -6.66 4.67
CA ASP A 101 -2.90 -7.30 4.79
C ASP A 101 -3.20 -8.26 3.64
N ILE A 102 -2.71 -7.92 2.43
CA ILE A 102 -2.98 -8.69 1.22
C ILE A 102 -1.72 -8.82 0.38
#